data_6209c12f3085646620219023a127680c
#
_entry.id   6209c12f3085646620219023a127680c
#
_cell.length_a   1.000
_cell.length_b   1.000
_cell.length_c   1.000
_cell.angle_alpha   90.00
_cell.angle_beta   90.00
_cell.angle_gamma   90.00
#
_symmetry.space_group_name_H-M   'P 1'
#
loop_
_entity.id
_entity.type
_entity.pdbx_description
1 polymer ?
#
loop_
_entity_poly.entity_id
_entity_poly.type
_entity_poly.pdbx_seq_one_letter_code
_entity_poly.pdbx_strand_id
1 'polypeptide(L)'
;MSFTHPNFGKIDDNRVIIFDTTLRDGEQSPGFSMNLDEKIRMAEALAALGVDVIEAGFPIASPGDFESVQKIAETVKGPVITGLSRSAPNDITRAGEAIRAAERKRIHTFISTSPLHMKYKLKMEPETVLEHVTKSVTLARQFTDDVEWSAEDGTRTDMEFLLRCVEAAIKAGATTINLSLIHI
;
A
#
# COMPACT_ATOMS: atom_id res chain seq x y z
N MET A 1 12.47 14.67 -14.92
CA MET A 1 11.26 14.17 -15.60
C MET A 1 10.08 14.70 -14.82
N SER A 2 9.13 15.37 -15.43
CA SER A 2 7.90 15.78 -14.75
C SER A 2 7.06 14.51 -14.54
N PHE A 3 6.87 14.10 -13.30
CA PHE A 3 5.98 13.00 -12.98
C PHE A 3 4.54 13.49 -13.11
N THR A 4 3.74 12.80 -13.92
CA THR A 4 2.30 13.06 -14.02
C THR A 4 1.58 11.81 -13.51
N HIS A 5 0.73 11.97 -12.51
CA HIS A 5 -0.10 10.88 -11.99
C HIS A 5 -0.89 10.24 -13.14
N PRO A 6 -0.97 8.89 -13.25
CA PRO A 6 -1.69 8.19 -14.33
C PRO A 6 -3.14 8.64 -14.51
N ASN A 7 -3.76 9.09 -13.42
CA ASN A 7 -5.13 9.61 -13.40
C ASN A 7 -5.21 11.15 -13.36
N PHE A 8 -4.08 11.85 -13.50
CA PHE A 8 -4.08 13.31 -13.45
C PHE A 8 -4.96 13.88 -14.58
N GLY A 9 -5.90 14.75 -14.20
CA GLY A 9 -6.90 15.29 -15.13
C GLY A 9 -8.08 14.36 -15.47
N LYS A 10 -8.11 13.13 -14.90
CA LYS A 10 -9.23 12.19 -15.04
C LYS A 10 -10.02 12.01 -13.75
N ILE A 11 -9.55 12.57 -12.65
CA ILE A 11 -10.22 12.51 -11.35
C ILE A 11 -11.18 13.69 -11.29
N ASP A 12 -12.46 13.39 -11.12
CA ASP A 12 -13.44 14.38 -10.71
C ASP A 12 -13.09 14.82 -9.28
N ASP A 13 -12.82 16.11 -9.08
CA ASP A 13 -12.45 16.67 -7.77
C ASP A 13 -13.53 16.46 -6.69
N ASN A 14 -14.76 16.16 -7.11
CA ASN A 14 -15.88 15.82 -6.23
C ASN A 14 -16.03 14.31 -5.97
N ARG A 15 -15.18 13.46 -6.56
CA ARG A 15 -15.25 12.01 -6.37
C ARG A 15 -14.42 11.57 -5.16
N VAL A 16 -15.05 10.84 -4.26
CA VAL A 16 -14.38 10.08 -3.20
C VAL A 16 -13.95 8.73 -3.75
N ILE A 17 -12.67 8.37 -3.56
CA ILE A 17 -12.11 7.07 -3.91
C ILE A 17 -12.23 6.16 -2.69
N ILE A 18 -12.91 5.03 -2.85
CA ILE A 18 -13.11 4.04 -1.78
C ILE A 18 -11.96 3.03 -1.84
N PHE A 19 -11.15 3.01 -0.77
CA PHE A 19 -10.07 2.06 -0.54
C PHE A 19 -10.52 1.04 0.52
N ASP A 20 -10.71 -0.20 0.11
CA ASP A 20 -11.15 -1.28 0.99
C ASP A 20 -9.98 -2.13 1.48
N THR A 21 -9.91 -2.36 2.79
CA THR A 21 -8.85 -3.15 3.46
C THR A 21 -9.37 -4.40 4.16
N THR A 22 -10.58 -4.84 3.84
CA THR A 22 -11.21 -6.02 4.45
C THR A 22 -10.31 -7.26 4.36
N LEU A 23 -9.67 -7.46 3.20
CA LEU A 23 -8.82 -8.62 2.92
C LEU A 23 -7.39 -8.51 3.49
N ARG A 24 -7.04 -7.39 4.10
CA ARG A 24 -5.74 -7.21 4.75
C ARG A 24 -5.89 -6.84 6.22
N ASP A 25 -6.36 -5.63 6.53
CA ASP A 25 -6.50 -5.14 7.90
C ASP A 25 -7.68 -5.82 8.60
N GLY A 26 -8.81 -5.95 7.90
CA GLY A 26 -10.00 -6.62 8.41
C GLY A 26 -9.74 -8.07 8.80
N GLU A 27 -8.93 -8.80 8.03
CA GLU A 27 -8.57 -10.19 8.30
C GLU A 27 -7.70 -10.38 9.57
N GLN A 28 -7.06 -9.33 10.05
CA GLN A 28 -6.30 -9.36 11.29
C GLN A 28 -7.19 -9.42 12.55
N SER A 29 -8.48 -9.17 12.40
CA SER A 29 -9.43 -9.26 13.51
C SER A 29 -9.64 -10.71 13.92
N PRO A 30 -9.74 -11.01 15.24
CA PRO A 30 -9.95 -12.38 15.71
C PRO A 30 -11.22 -12.98 15.12
N GLY A 31 -11.10 -14.19 14.53
CA GLY A 31 -12.23 -14.92 13.93
C GLY A 31 -12.58 -14.53 12.49
N PHE A 32 -11.83 -13.63 11.86
CA PHE A 32 -12.08 -13.17 10.48
C PHE A 32 -11.08 -13.72 9.45
N SER A 33 -10.26 -14.70 9.83
CA SER A 33 -9.37 -15.37 8.87
C SER A 33 -10.16 -16.12 7.82
N MET A 34 -9.79 -15.92 6.55
CA MET A 34 -10.44 -16.53 5.39
C MET A 34 -9.50 -17.49 4.68
N ASN A 35 -10.06 -18.57 4.12
CA ASN A 35 -9.33 -19.40 3.16
C ASN A 35 -9.30 -18.74 1.77
N LEU A 36 -8.55 -19.33 0.83
CA LEU A 36 -8.34 -18.77 -0.50
C LEU A 36 -9.67 -18.51 -1.25
N ASP A 37 -10.58 -19.48 -1.23
CA ASP A 37 -11.85 -19.36 -1.96
C ASP A 37 -12.75 -18.28 -1.35
N GLU A 38 -12.74 -18.13 -0.02
CA GLU A 38 -13.44 -17.08 0.68
C GLU A 38 -12.88 -15.69 0.35
N LYS A 39 -11.53 -15.56 0.28
CA LYS A 39 -10.87 -14.31 -0.12
C LYS A 39 -11.24 -13.90 -1.54
N ILE A 40 -11.26 -14.84 -2.48
CA ILE A 40 -11.66 -14.57 -3.88
C ILE A 40 -13.11 -14.11 -3.93
N ARG A 41 -14.03 -14.84 -3.29
CA ARG A 41 -15.45 -14.47 -3.23
C ARG A 41 -15.68 -13.09 -2.60
N MET A 42 -14.94 -12.77 -1.54
CA MET A 42 -14.99 -11.46 -0.91
C MET A 42 -14.49 -10.36 -1.86
N ALA A 43 -13.36 -10.58 -2.55
CA ALA A 43 -12.83 -9.64 -3.52
C ALA A 43 -13.80 -9.39 -4.69
N GLU A 44 -14.46 -10.44 -5.18
CA GLU A 44 -15.51 -10.33 -6.21
C GLU A 44 -16.72 -9.53 -5.71
N ALA A 45 -17.14 -9.75 -4.46
CA ALA A 45 -18.25 -9.00 -3.86
C ALA A 45 -17.89 -7.51 -3.68
N LEU A 46 -16.66 -7.19 -3.25
CA LEU A 46 -16.17 -5.82 -3.14
C LEU A 46 -16.10 -5.14 -4.52
N ALA A 47 -15.64 -5.86 -5.54
CA ALA A 47 -15.65 -5.35 -6.92
C ALA A 47 -17.07 -5.07 -7.42
N ALA A 48 -18.01 -5.97 -7.14
CA ALA A 48 -19.42 -5.80 -7.48
C ALA A 48 -20.09 -4.64 -6.72
N LEU A 49 -19.65 -4.38 -5.48
CA LEU A 49 -20.06 -3.22 -4.67
C LEU A 49 -19.57 -1.89 -5.28
N GLY A 50 -18.53 -1.93 -6.12
CA GLY A 50 -17.99 -0.77 -6.80
C GLY A 50 -16.90 -0.02 -6.02
N VAL A 51 -16.17 -0.69 -5.13
CA VAL A 51 -15.00 -0.09 -4.50
C VAL A 51 -13.91 0.20 -5.55
N ASP A 52 -13.15 1.26 -5.35
CA ASP A 52 -12.14 1.70 -6.32
C ASP A 52 -10.82 0.93 -6.18
N VAL A 53 -10.45 0.59 -4.95
CA VAL A 53 -9.18 -0.09 -4.62
C VAL A 53 -9.45 -1.19 -3.60
N ILE A 54 -8.89 -2.38 -3.82
CA ILE A 54 -8.92 -3.50 -2.88
C ILE A 54 -7.49 -3.80 -2.42
N GLU A 55 -7.22 -3.66 -1.13
CA GLU A 55 -5.98 -4.15 -0.53
C GLU A 55 -6.12 -5.65 -0.26
N ALA A 56 -5.54 -6.44 -1.17
CA ALA A 56 -5.80 -7.87 -1.25
C ALA A 56 -5.03 -8.71 -0.22
N GLY A 57 -4.03 -8.13 0.43
CA GLY A 57 -3.26 -8.83 1.46
C GLY A 57 -1.82 -8.33 1.61
N PHE A 58 -1.01 -9.11 2.33
CA PHE A 58 0.39 -8.82 2.61
C PHE A 58 1.29 -9.97 2.08
N PRO A 59 1.70 -9.91 0.79
CA PRO A 59 2.30 -11.05 0.07
C PRO A 59 3.56 -11.66 0.68
N ILE A 60 4.31 -10.90 1.48
CA ILE A 60 5.51 -11.39 2.15
C ILE A 60 5.22 -12.16 3.44
N ALA A 61 4.01 -12.04 4.01
CA ALA A 61 3.68 -12.61 5.30
C ALA A 61 3.72 -14.15 5.30
N SER A 62 3.20 -14.77 4.24
CA SER A 62 3.25 -16.22 4.03
C SER A 62 3.11 -16.61 2.56
N PRO A 63 3.45 -17.87 2.19
CA PRO A 63 3.14 -18.38 0.85
C PRO A 63 1.66 -18.33 0.50
N GLY A 64 0.76 -18.58 1.47
CA GLY A 64 -0.69 -18.52 1.26
C GLY A 64 -1.19 -17.10 1.03
N ASP A 65 -0.63 -16.09 1.71
CA ASP A 65 -0.95 -14.69 1.46
C ASP A 65 -0.51 -14.26 0.06
N PHE A 66 0.67 -14.68 -0.37
CA PHE A 66 1.13 -14.45 -1.73
C PHE A 66 0.18 -15.05 -2.76
N GLU A 67 -0.18 -16.33 -2.60
CA GLU A 67 -1.09 -17.04 -3.50
C GLU A 67 -2.46 -16.36 -3.55
N SER A 68 -2.98 -15.94 -2.41
CA SER A 68 -4.26 -15.24 -2.32
C SER A 68 -4.24 -13.92 -3.10
N VAL A 69 -3.24 -13.07 -2.90
CA VAL A 69 -3.10 -11.81 -3.63
C VAL A 69 -2.93 -12.06 -5.12
N GLN A 70 -2.13 -13.08 -5.50
CA GLN A 70 -1.93 -13.44 -6.90
C GLN A 70 -3.23 -13.90 -7.56
N LYS A 71 -4.00 -14.77 -6.91
CA LYS A 71 -5.29 -15.25 -7.44
C LYS A 71 -6.31 -14.14 -7.58
N ILE A 72 -6.41 -13.24 -6.61
CA ILE A 72 -7.27 -12.05 -6.71
C ILE A 72 -6.85 -11.18 -7.90
N ALA A 73 -5.55 -10.94 -8.07
CA ALA A 73 -5.01 -10.16 -9.18
C ALA A 73 -5.32 -10.78 -10.57
N GLU A 74 -5.35 -12.12 -10.65
CA GLU A 74 -5.68 -12.86 -11.87
C GLU A 74 -7.18 -12.81 -12.20
N THR A 75 -8.04 -12.88 -11.18
CA THR A 75 -9.49 -13.12 -11.35
C THR A 75 -10.34 -11.85 -11.27
N VAL A 76 -10.05 -10.94 -10.33
CA VAL A 76 -10.86 -9.75 -10.09
C VAL A 76 -10.52 -8.63 -11.06
N LYS A 77 -11.55 -8.06 -11.68
CA LYS A 77 -11.43 -6.98 -12.67
C LYS A 77 -12.23 -5.74 -12.24
N GLY A 78 -11.79 -4.58 -12.69
CA GLY A 78 -12.43 -3.29 -12.39
C GLY A 78 -11.70 -2.48 -11.33
N PRO A 79 -11.66 -2.88 -10.04
CA PRO A 79 -10.92 -2.15 -9.03
C PRO A 79 -9.39 -2.23 -9.23
N VAL A 80 -8.67 -1.32 -8.62
CA VAL A 80 -7.21 -1.42 -8.45
C VAL A 80 -6.93 -2.49 -7.41
N ILE A 81 -6.09 -3.47 -7.73
CA ILE A 81 -5.62 -4.48 -6.76
C ILE A 81 -4.28 -4.03 -6.19
N THR A 82 -4.20 -3.97 -4.86
CA THR A 82 -2.97 -3.58 -4.19
C THR A 82 -2.50 -4.65 -3.21
N GLY A 83 -1.18 -4.78 -3.09
CA GLY A 83 -0.50 -5.57 -2.07
C GLY A 83 0.27 -4.66 -1.12
N LEU A 84 0.14 -4.92 0.18
CA LEU A 84 0.89 -4.21 1.20
C LEU A 84 2.36 -4.67 1.22
N SER A 85 3.28 -3.76 1.46
CA SER A 85 4.70 -4.04 1.64
C SER A 85 5.34 -3.08 2.64
N ARG A 86 6.24 -3.59 3.48
CA ARG A 86 7.15 -2.72 4.23
C ARG A 86 8.15 -2.09 3.25
N SER A 87 8.88 -1.08 3.70
CA SER A 87 9.93 -0.42 2.90
C SER A 87 11.15 -1.30 2.56
N ALA A 88 11.13 -2.59 2.91
CA ALA A 88 12.18 -3.55 2.60
C ALA A 88 12.11 -4.02 1.14
N PRO A 89 13.26 -4.13 0.43
CA PRO A 89 13.27 -4.51 -0.98
C PRO A 89 12.57 -5.84 -1.29
N ASN A 90 12.75 -6.85 -0.44
CA ASN A 90 12.11 -8.16 -0.62
C ASN A 90 10.58 -8.08 -0.52
N ASP A 91 10.05 -7.26 0.39
CA ASP A 91 8.61 -7.09 0.56
C ASP A 91 8.01 -6.45 -0.70
N ILE A 92 8.64 -5.39 -1.22
CA ILE A 92 8.19 -4.65 -2.40
C ILE A 92 8.25 -5.54 -3.64
N THR A 93 9.34 -6.29 -3.82
CA THR A 93 9.48 -7.24 -4.94
C THR A 93 8.38 -8.29 -4.88
N ARG A 94 8.14 -8.85 -3.69
CA ARG A 94 7.12 -9.88 -3.49
C ARG A 94 5.70 -9.34 -3.75
N ALA A 95 5.42 -8.10 -3.33
CA ALA A 95 4.16 -7.43 -3.65
C ALA A 95 4.00 -7.21 -5.16
N GLY A 96 5.04 -6.70 -5.82
CA GLY A 96 5.04 -6.50 -7.27
C GLY A 96 4.83 -7.76 -8.09
N GLU A 97 5.42 -8.89 -7.65
CA GLU A 97 5.22 -10.21 -8.26
C GLU A 97 3.77 -10.69 -8.10
N ALA A 98 3.21 -10.56 -6.89
CA ALA A 98 1.85 -11.04 -6.59
C ALA A 98 0.77 -10.31 -7.40
N ILE A 99 0.89 -8.98 -7.56
CA ILE A 99 -0.10 -8.19 -8.30
C ILE A 99 0.16 -8.12 -9.81
N ARG A 100 1.16 -8.83 -10.34
CA ARG A 100 1.59 -8.71 -11.74
C ARG A 100 0.46 -8.88 -12.74
N ALA A 101 -0.45 -9.81 -12.49
CA ALA A 101 -1.56 -10.17 -13.39
C ALA A 101 -2.77 -9.22 -13.29
N ALA A 102 -2.79 -8.31 -12.30
CA ALA A 102 -3.89 -7.37 -12.16
C ALA A 102 -3.97 -6.42 -13.36
N GLU A 103 -5.18 -6.16 -13.83
CA GLU A 103 -5.46 -5.18 -14.88
C GLU A 103 -5.08 -3.77 -14.44
N ARG A 104 -5.47 -3.41 -13.21
CA ARG A 104 -5.08 -2.18 -12.53
C ARG A 104 -4.41 -2.54 -11.22
N LYS A 105 -3.20 -2.08 -11.02
CA LYS A 105 -2.37 -2.53 -9.91
C LYS A 105 -1.70 -1.36 -9.19
N ARG A 106 -1.57 -1.50 -7.88
CA ARG A 106 -0.87 -0.55 -7.00
C ARG A 106 0.02 -1.31 -6.03
N ILE A 107 1.18 -0.78 -5.71
CA ILE A 107 1.96 -1.21 -4.55
C ILE A 107 1.72 -0.20 -3.43
N HIS A 108 1.28 -0.70 -2.27
CA HIS A 108 1.19 0.07 -1.05
C HIS A 108 2.42 -0.22 -0.18
N THR A 109 3.32 0.74 -0.05
CA THR A 109 4.49 0.61 0.81
C THR A 109 4.45 1.58 1.99
N PHE A 110 4.96 1.17 3.14
CA PHE A 110 4.91 1.96 4.35
C PHE A 110 6.19 1.86 5.17
N ILE A 111 6.42 2.89 6.00
CA ILE A 111 7.42 2.88 7.06
C ILE A 111 6.91 3.76 8.22
N SER A 112 7.26 3.36 9.45
CA SER A 112 6.92 4.17 10.62
C SER A 112 7.77 5.44 10.67
N THR A 113 7.14 6.58 10.95
CA THR A 113 7.80 7.88 10.98
C THR A 113 7.82 8.52 12.37
N SER A 114 7.10 7.95 13.35
CA SER A 114 7.06 8.48 14.70
C SER A 114 8.37 8.23 15.47
N PRO A 115 8.78 9.15 16.35
CA PRO A 115 10.00 9.00 17.18
C PRO A 115 9.99 7.69 17.99
N LEU A 116 8.82 7.29 18.50
CA LEU A 116 8.65 6.05 19.24
C LEU A 116 9.03 4.83 18.40
N HIS A 117 8.47 4.73 17.20
CA HIS A 117 8.71 3.59 16.33
C HIS A 117 10.10 3.61 15.69
N MET A 118 10.61 4.78 15.32
CA MET A 118 12.00 4.90 14.85
C MET A 118 12.99 4.37 15.88
N LYS A 119 12.82 4.74 17.16
CA LYS A 119 13.71 4.34 18.25
C LYS A 119 13.58 2.87 18.63
N TYR A 120 12.37 2.36 18.83
CA TYR A 120 12.17 1.05 19.46
C TYR A 120 11.85 -0.08 18.47
N LYS A 121 11.16 0.23 17.38
CA LYS A 121 10.76 -0.76 16.35
C LYS A 121 11.80 -0.85 15.23
N LEU A 122 12.11 0.28 14.60
CA LEU A 122 13.02 0.32 13.45
C LEU A 122 14.49 0.35 13.86
N LYS A 123 14.81 0.98 15.00
CA LYS A 123 16.18 1.28 15.46
C LYS A 123 16.96 2.03 14.39
N MET A 124 16.32 3.04 13.82
CA MET A 124 16.83 3.88 12.73
C MET A 124 16.77 5.35 13.12
N GLU A 125 17.79 6.11 12.69
CA GLU A 125 17.78 7.56 12.77
C GLU A 125 16.83 8.15 11.71
N PRO A 126 16.25 9.35 11.92
CA PRO A 126 15.31 9.99 11.01
C PRO A 126 15.81 10.06 9.56
N GLU A 127 17.05 10.41 9.34
CA GLU A 127 17.63 10.51 7.99
C GLU A 127 17.69 9.14 7.28
N THR A 128 17.94 8.07 8.02
CA THR A 128 17.88 6.70 7.48
C THR A 128 16.45 6.35 7.07
N VAL A 129 15.45 6.71 7.88
CA VAL A 129 14.04 6.51 7.54
C VAL A 129 13.68 7.27 6.25
N LEU A 130 14.12 8.52 6.11
CA LEU A 130 13.91 9.34 4.92
C LEU A 130 14.52 8.70 3.66
N GLU A 131 15.72 8.12 3.78
CA GLU A 131 16.32 7.36 2.70
C GLU A 131 15.48 6.12 2.31
N HIS A 132 14.95 5.40 3.31
CA HIS A 132 14.08 4.25 3.08
C HIS A 132 12.79 4.65 2.36
N VAL A 133 12.19 5.80 2.68
CA VAL A 133 11.03 6.35 1.94
C VAL A 133 11.36 6.47 0.46
N THR A 134 12.45 7.15 0.13
CA THR A 134 12.87 7.36 -1.26
C THR A 134 13.16 6.05 -1.98
N LYS A 135 13.96 5.16 -1.36
CA LYS A 135 14.36 3.88 -1.95
C LYS A 135 13.17 2.95 -2.20
N SER A 136 12.25 2.86 -1.23
CA SER A 136 11.08 1.98 -1.32
C SER A 136 10.14 2.41 -2.44
N VAL A 137 9.80 3.70 -2.52
CA VAL A 137 8.94 4.22 -3.58
C VAL A 137 9.60 4.07 -4.95
N THR A 138 10.89 4.39 -5.06
CA THR A 138 11.65 4.23 -6.31
C THR A 138 11.66 2.78 -6.79
N LEU A 139 11.81 1.82 -5.86
CA LEU A 139 11.76 0.39 -6.21
C LEU A 139 10.34 -0.03 -6.61
N ALA A 140 9.31 0.38 -5.87
CA ALA A 140 7.92 0.06 -6.19
C ALA A 140 7.51 0.57 -7.60
N ARG A 141 8.04 1.73 -8.00
CA ARG A 141 7.85 2.32 -9.34
C ARG A 141 8.39 1.45 -10.49
N GLN A 142 9.25 0.48 -10.21
CA GLN A 142 9.73 -0.46 -11.24
C GLN A 142 8.66 -1.52 -11.60
N PHE A 143 7.67 -1.74 -10.73
CA PHE A 143 6.61 -2.74 -10.92
C PHE A 143 5.28 -2.13 -11.39
N THR A 144 5.02 -0.88 -11.03
CA THR A 144 3.75 -0.21 -11.35
C THR A 144 3.92 1.31 -11.38
N ASP A 145 3.06 1.97 -12.15
CA ASP A 145 2.97 3.44 -12.20
C ASP A 145 2.10 4.02 -11.07
N ASP A 146 1.42 3.19 -10.29
CA ASP A 146 0.59 3.61 -9.17
C ASP A 146 1.19 3.08 -7.86
N VAL A 147 1.76 3.98 -7.06
CA VAL A 147 2.40 3.66 -5.79
C VAL A 147 1.78 4.49 -4.68
N GLU A 148 1.27 3.82 -3.67
CA GLU A 148 0.82 4.42 -2.43
C GLU A 148 1.92 4.33 -1.37
N TRP A 149 2.21 5.44 -0.72
CA TRP A 149 3.12 5.49 0.42
C TRP A 149 2.39 5.93 1.68
N SER A 150 2.58 5.17 2.77
CA SER A 150 1.99 5.47 4.09
C SER A 150 3.04 5.81 5.13
N ALA A 151 2.75 6.87 5.89
CA ALA A 151 3.41 7.16 7.14
C ALA A 151 2.73 6.38 8.28
N GLU A 152 3.27 5.22 8.66
CA GLU A 152 2.75 4.49 9.82
C GLU A 152 2.99 5.30 11.09
N ASP A 153 1.93 5.41 11.92
CA ASP A 153 1.92 6.22 13.13
C ASP A 153 2.17 7.73 12.85
N GLY A 154 1.64 8.18 11.73
CA GLY A 154 1.83 9.55 11.23
C GLY A 154 1.34 10.63 12.17
N THR A 155 0.28 10.38 12.94
CA THR A 155 -0.27 11.36 13.91
C THR A 155 0.63 11.65 15.11
N ARG A 156 1.58 10.74 15.42
CA ARG A 156 2.60 10.95 16.47
C ARG A 156 3.95 11.37 15.89
N THR A 157 4.01 11.58 14.59
CA THR A 157 5.22 12.06 13.91
C THR A 157 5.35 13.58 14.06
N ASP A 158 6.57 14.06 14.28
CA ASP A 158 6.84 15.49 14.20
C ASP A 158 6.42 16.03 12.82
N MET A 159 5.72 17.17 12.81
CA MET A 159 5.11 17.71 11.60
C MET A 159 6.15 18.04 10.51
N GLU A 160 7.29 18.61 10.90
CA GLU A 160 8.34 18.97 9.95
C GLU A 160 8.96 17.72 9.33
N PHE A 161 9.20 16.68 10.14
CA PHE A 161 9.72 15.41 9.64
C PHE A 161 8.70 14.68 8.76
N LEU A 162 7.40 14.70 9.12
CA LEU A 162 6.33 14.13 8.30
C LEU A 162 6.27 14.79 6.92
N LEU A 163 6.34 16.12 6.87
CA LEU A 163 6.35 16.86 5.60
C LEU A 163 7.55 16.49 4.74
N ARG A 164 8.74 16.34 5.32
CA ARG A 164 9.94 15.88 4.61
C ARG A 164 9.76 14.48 4.02
N CYS A 165 9.15 13.56 4.78
CA CYS A 165 8.86 12.20 4.32
C CYS A 165 7.86 12.19 3.16
N VAL A 166 6.76 12.96 3.27
CA VAL A 166 5.76 13.10 2.21
C VAL A 166 6.38 13.68 0.94
N GLU A 167 7.16 14.74 1.07
CA GLU A 167 7.87 15.35 -0.07
C GLU A 167 8.83 14.36 -0.74
N ALA A 168 9.58 13.59 0.04
CA ALA A 168 10.48 12.56 -0.46
C ALA A 168 9.73 11.45 -1.21
N ALA A 169 8.58 10.99 -0.67
CA ALA A 169 7.73 10.00 -1.32
C ALA A 169 7.19 10.51 -2.67
N ILE A 170 6.67 11.74 -2.71
CA ILE A 170 6.16 12.37 -3.93
C ILE A 170 7.29 12.52 -4.97
N LYS A 171 8.44 13.03 -4.57
CA LYS A 171 9.62 13.18 -5.46
C LYS A 171 10.12 11.84 -6.01
N ALA A 172 10.00 10.77 -5.22
CA ALA A 172 10.34 9.41 -5.65
C ALA A 172 9.30 8.78 -6.58
N GLY A 173 8.11 9.39 -6.70
CA GLY A 173 7.05 8.99 -7.62
C GLY A 173 5.84 8.33 -6.96
N ALA A 174 5.60 8.52 -5.66
CA ALA A 174 4.34 8.12 -5.04
C ALA A 174 3.17 8.91 -5.65
N THR A 175 2.09 8.20 -5.98
CA THR A 175 0.86 8.74 -6.59
C THR A 175 -0.22 8.99 -5.56
N THR A 176 -0.13 8.31 -4.44
CA THR A 176 -1.07 8.42 -3.32
C THR A 176 -0.27 8.51 -2.03
N ILE A 177 -0.67 9.44 -1.16
CA ILE A 177 -0.14 9.58 0.20
C ILE A 177 -1.23 9.17 1.17
N ASN A 178 -0.92 8.22 2.05
CA ASN A 178 -1.81 7.74 3.09
C ASN A 178 -1.23 8.11 4.47
N LEU A 179 -2.02 8.79 5.27
CA LEU A 179 -1.66 9.13 6.64
C LEU A 179 -2.35 8.16 7.59
N SER A 180 -1.59 7.22 8.12
CA SER A 180 -2.10 6.22 9.05
C SER A 180 -2.43 6.85 10.41
N LEU A 181 -3.70 6.73 10.81
CA LEU A 181 -4.27 7.34 12.02
C LEU A 181 -4.55 6.29 13.11
N ILE A 182 -3.67 5.29 13.26
CA ILE A 182 -3.90 4.13 14.13
C ILE A 182 -4.14 4.52 15.60
N HIS A 183 -3.64 5.66 16.03
CA HIS A 183 -3.76 6.13 17.40
C HIS A 183 -4.23 7.58 17.48
N ILE A 184 -5.51 7.77 17.39
CA ILE A 184 -6.15 9.02 17.75
C ILE A 184 -6.51 9.00 19.24
#